data_d8819d3d2973f578f7031aeb05378a4c
#
_entry.id   d8819d3d2973f578f7031aeb05378a4c
#
_cell.length_a   1.000
_cell.length_b   1.000
_cell.length_c   1.000
_cell.angle_alpha   90.00
_cell.angle_beta   90.00
_cell.angle_gamma   90.00
#
_symmetry.space_group_name_H-M   'P 1'
#
loop_
_entity.id
_entity.type
_entity.pdbx_description
1 polymer ?
#
loop_
_entity_poly.entity_id
_entity_poly.type
_entity_poly.pdbx_seq_one_letter_code
_entity_poly.pdbx_strand_id
1 'polypeptide(L)'
;MLDQIKIHNIKQIMLCLMARRCATKAEIVEDTGLSTSTVSSCVNSLLKLKLLVVNGMDDSSGGRRSTIYRVNSAYGCFIGLDLRPEGIQGVVTDCEAQILKRISFPLGGGTAPLHAIMELLNAEIAHNKNVLGIGVGAAGKLDYEEQIIVSAPEFGWQFVHLKEIIERQYMVFTHLDHQINAGAIYEGMMGCARGEKHYLYISEAPGGK
;
A
#
# COMPACT_ATOMS: atom_id res chain seq x y z
N MET A 1 13.47 -3.22 19.10
CA MET A 1 12.02 -3.17 18.94
C MET A 1 11.61 -1.71 18.90
N LEU A 2 11.12 -1.19 17.77
CA LEU A 2 10.52 0.16 17.74
C LEU A 2 9.30 0.10 18.67
N ASP A 3 9.21 1.06 19.60
CA ASP A 3 8.05 1.22 20.47
C ASP A 3 6.79 1.31 19.60
N GLN A 4 5.73 0.58 19.93
CA GLN A 4 4.46 0.58 19.19
C GLN A 4 3.91 2.00 18.99
N ILE A 5 4.09 2.86 20.02
CA ILE A 5 3.74 4.28 19.95
C ILE A 5 4.49 4.99 18.83
N LYS A 6 5.79 4.69 18.68
CA LYS A 6 6.62 5.29 17.63
C LYS A 6 6.19 4.82 16.23
N ILE A 7 5.84 3.55 16.08
CA ILE A 7 5.32 2.99 14.82
C ILE A 7 3.99 3.69 14.46
N HIS A 8 3.09 3.84 15.43
CA HIS A 8 1.81 4.52 15.23
C HIS A 8 2.02 5.98 14.77
N ASN A 9 2.90 6.72 15.45
CA ASN A 9 3.20 8.11 15.10
C ASN A 9 3.82 8.22 13.68
N ILE A 10 4.73 7.32 13.33
CA ILE A 10 5.31 7.26 11.98
C ILE A 10 4.22 6.99 10.94
N LYS A 11 3.31 6.05 11.20
CA LYS A 11 2.18 5.77 10.31
C LYS A 11 1.33 7.01 10.06
N GLN A 12 0.96 7.75 11.10
CA GLN A 12 0.18 8.99 10.96
C GLN A 12 0.92 10.04 10.12
N ILE A 13 2.22 10.24 10.35
CA ILE A 13 3.04 11.18 9.57
C ILE A 13 3.13 10.76 8.10
N MET A 14 3.35 9.48 7.83
CA MET A 14 3.40 8.97 6.46
C MET A 14 2.06 9.14 5.73
N LEU A 15 0.95 8.84 6.39
CA LEU A 15 -0.40 9.04 5.84
C LEU A 15 -0.68 10.52 5.55
N CYS A 16 -0.31 11.43 6.45
CA CYS A 16 -0.42 12.88 6.24
C CYS A 16 0.37 13.31 4.99
N LEU A 17 1.64 12.89 4.88
CA LEU A 17 2.49 13.24 3.73
C LEU A 17 1.98 12.62 2.42
N MET A 18 1.50 11.39 2.43
CA MET A 18 0.89 10.76 1.24
C MET A 18 -0.36 11.53 0.81
N ALA A 19 -1.17 11.94 1.78
CA ALA A 19 -2.38 12.71 1.52
C ALA A 19 -2.09 14.11 0.96
N ARG A 20 -1.15 14.85 1.54
CA ARG A 20 -0.79 16.23 1.12
C ARG A 20 0.21 16.28 -0.03
N ARG A 21 0.88 15.20 -0.33
CA ARG A 21 2.05 15.08 -1.23
C ARG A 21 3.33 15.69 -0.65
N CYS A 22 3.23 16.79 0.05
CA CYS A 22 4.32 17.40 0.80
C CYS A 22 3.78 18.24 1.96
N ALA A 23 4.58 18.42 3.01
CA ALA A 23 4.22 19.25 4.14
C ALA A 23 5.45 19.75 4.91
N THR A 24 5.29 20.85 5.62
CA THR A 24 6.19 21.32 6.67
C THR A 24 5.93 20.56 7.98
N LYS A 25 6.85 20.64 8.94
CA LYS A 25 6.60 20.07 10.27
C LYS A 25 5.40 20.69 10.99
N ALA A 26 5.14 21.95 10.77
CA ALA A 26 3.99 22.65 11.37
C ALA A 26 2.66 22.08 10.85
N GLU A 27 2.54 21.92 9.54
CA GLU A 27 1.36 21.30 8.92
C GLU A 27 1.17 19.84 9.35
N ILE A 28 2.26 19.07 9.50
CA ILE A 28 2.17 17.69 10.03
C ILE A 28 1.66 17.71 11.48
N VAL A 29 2.11 18.64 12.32
CA VAL A 29 1.61 18.81 13.70
C VAL A 29 0.11 19.12 13.68
N GLU A 30 -0.33 20.05 12.83
CA GLU A 30 -1.72 20.45 12.68
C GLU A 30 -2.62 19.28 12.28
N ASP A 31 -2.24 18.53 11.25
CA ASP A 31 -3.06 17.44 10.73
C ASP A 31 -3.09 16.21 11.64
N THR A 32 -1.94 15.90 12.29
CA THR A 32 -1.84 14.67 13.09
C THR A 32 -2.19 14.87 14.55
N GLY A 33 -2.19 16.11 15.05
CA GLY A 33 -2.32 16.40 16.47
C GLY A 33 -1.14 15.94 17.33
N LEU A 34 -0.04 15.48 16.73
CA LEU A 34 1.16 15.06 17.44
C LEU A 34 1.94 16.28 17.95
N SER A 35 2.70 16.11 19.05
CA SER A 35 3.55 17.19 19.55
C SER A 35 4.66 17.54 18.55
N THR A 36 5.09 18.81 18.54
CA THR A 36 6.21 19.29 17.71
C THR A 36 7.49 18.49 17.91
N SER A 37 7.78 18.07 19.13
CA SER A 37 8.94 17.23 19.47
C SER A 37 8.82 15.84 18.85
N THR A 38 7.65 15.22 18.93
CA THR A 38 7.35 13.92 18.32
C THR A 38 7.50 13.97 16.80
N VAL A 39 6.87 14.95 16.14
CA VAL A 39 6.98 15.14 14.70
C VAL A 39 8.43 15.35 14.28
N SER A 40 9.17 16.22 15.00
CA SER A 40 10.59 16.48 14.69
C SER A 40 11.45 15.22 14.83
N SER A 41 11.25 14.43 15.89
CA SER A 41 11.98 13.18 16.09
C SER A 41 11.67 12.15 15.00
N CYS A 42 10.40 11.96 14.66
CA CYS A 42 9.97 11.00 13.63
C CYS A 42 10.47 11.42 12.24
N VAL A 43 10.28 12.68 11.85
CA VAL A 43 10.74 13.21 10.55
C VAL A 43 12.26 13.05 10.41
N ASN A 44 13.04 13.38 11.46
CA ASN A 44 14.49 13.21 11.42
C ASN A 44 14.88 11.72 11.28
N SER A 45 14.15 10.81 11.93
CA SER A 45 14.39 9.37 11.79
C SER A 45 14.08 8.89 10.37
N LEU A 46 12.96 9.33 9.79
CA LEU A 46 12.55 8.99 8.43
C LEU A 46 13.50 9.54 7.36
N LEU A 47 14.06 10.76 7.56
CA LEU A 47 15.11 11.33 6.71
C LEU A 47 16.39 10.50 6.76
N LYS A 48 16.83 10.07 7.96
CA LYS A 48 18.02 9.20 8.11
C LYS A 48 17.83 7.86 7.39
N LEU A 49 16.60 7.31 7.41
CA LEU A 49 16.24 6.09 6.69
C LEU A 49 16.01 6.32 5.20
N LYS A 50 16.10 7.57 4.72
CA LYS A 50 15.81 7.96 3.33
C LYS A 50 14.36 7.68 2.88
N LEU A 51 13.45 7.46 3.82
CA LEU A 51 12.01 7.32 3.55
C LEU A 51 11.34 8.66 3.24
N LEU A 52 11.92 9.75 3.75
CA LEU A 52 11.55 11.11 3.39
C LEU A 52 12.73 11.83 2.71
N VAL A 53 12.38 12.83 1.91
CA VAL A 53 13.31 13.77 1.31
C VAL A 53 12.84 15.21 1.54
N VAL A 54 13.80 16.15 1.51
CA VAL A 54 13.50 17.57 1.50
C VAL A 54 13.02 17.97 0.10
N ASN A 55 11.86 18.64 0.04
CA ASN A 55 11.21 19.09 -1.20
C ASN A 55 11.26 20.62 -1.37
N GLY A 56 12.24 21.27 -0.75
CA GLY A 56 12.39 22.72 -0.81
C GLY A 56 12.10 23.41 0.52
N MET A 57 11.96 24.73 0.44
CA MET A 57 11.59 25.59 1.57
C MET A 57 10.34 26.36 1.22
N ASP A 58 9.49 26.58 2.22
CA ASP A 58 8.31 27.43 2.10
C ASP A 58 8.74 28.90 2.07
N ASP A 59 8.26 29.65 1.05
CA ASP A 59 8.52 31.07 0.88
C ASP A 59 7.48 31.96 1.61
N SER A 60 6.88 31.48 2.70
CA SER A 60 5.90 32.23 3.46
C SER A 60 6.49 33.59 3.88
N SER A 61 5.77 34.65 3.51
CA SER A 61 6.10 36.02 3.72
C SER A 61 6.21 36.40 5.20
N GLY A 62 7.42 36.64 5.69
CA GLY A 62 7.64 37.30 6.97
C GLY A 62 8.15 36.48 8.14
N GLY A 63 8.52 35.18 7.96
CA GLY A 63 9.07 34.34 9.00
C GLY A 63 10.30 33.54 8.56
N ARG A 64 10.87 32.74 9.50
CA ARG A 64 11.93 31.79 9.19
C ARG A 64 11.41 30.77 8.19
N ARG A 65 12.06 30.63 7.05
CA ARG A 65 11.73 29.64 6.01
C ARG A 65 11.59 28.24 6.59
N SER A 66 10.46 27.61 6.34
CA SER A 66 10.17 26.24 6.81
C SER A 66 10.56 25.22 5.75
N THR A 67 11.20 24.13 6.20
CA THR A 67 11.55 23.03 5.29
C THR A 67 10.33 22.21 4.95
N ILE A 68 10.12 21.94 3.68
CA ILE A 68 9.06 21.08 3.15
C ILE A 68 9.60 19.66 2.97
N TYR A 69 8.86 18.67 3.41
CA TYR A 69 9.20 17.26 3.31
C TYR A 69 8.20 16.53 2.43
N ARG A 70 8.65 15.48 1.76
CA ARG A 70 7.79 14.54 1.03
C ARG A 70 8.30 13.11 1.19
N VAL A 71 7.44 12.16 0.88
CA VAL A 71 7.84 10.74 0.78
C VAL A 71 8.88 10.61 -0.34
N ASN A 72 9.88 9.76 -0.13
CA ASN A 72 10.85 9.45 -1.18
C ASN A 72 10.25 8.43 -2.15
N SER A 73 9.67 8.88 -3.25
CA SER A 73 9.07 8.01 -4.27
C SER A 73 10.04 6.97 -4.82
N ALA A 74 11.33 7.32 -4.91
CA ALA A 74 12.38 6.45 -5.43
C ALA A 74 12.95 5.45 -4.40
N TYR A 75 12.43 5.43 -3.15
CA TYR A 75 12.93 4.53 -2.12
C TYR A 75 12.72 3.06 -2.44
N GLY A 76 11.60 2.73 -3.09
CA GLY A 76 11.24 1.40 -3.52
C GLY A 76 9.88 1.39 -4.22
N CYS A 77 9.32 0.21 -4.40
CA CYS A 77 8.01 0.04 -5.01
C CYS A 77 7.16 -0.98 -4.27
N PHE A 78 5.86 -0.97 -4.57
CA PHE A 78 4.90 -1.97 -4.11
C PHE A 78 4.27 -2.65 -5.32
N ILE A 79 3.92 -3.93 -5.17
CA ILE A 79 3.17 -4.69 -6.17
C ILE A 79 1.78 -4.96 -5.59
N GLY A 80 0.74 -4.55 -6.30
CA GLY A 80 -0.65 -4.87 -5.98
C GLY A 80 -1.20 -5.86 -6.98
N LEU A 81 -1.86 -6.91 -6.50
CA LEU A 81 -2.53 -7.92 -7.32
C LEU A 81 -4.01 -7.98 -6.96
N ASP A 82 -4.87 -7.96 -7.96
CA ASP A 82 -6.30 -8.21 -7.85
C ASP A 82 -6.62 -9.52 -8.56
N LEU A 83 -7.02 -10.52 -7.77
CA LEU A 83 -7.29 -11.87 -8.26
C LEU A 83 -8.74 -11.96 -8.70
N ARG A 84 -8.94 -12.20 -9.99
CA ARG A 84 -10.26 -12.38 -10.61
C ARG A 84 -10.35 -13.72 -11.34
N PRO A 85 -11.55 -14.30 -11.50
CA PRO A 85 -11.72 -15.56 -12.21
C PRO A 85 -11.17 -15.54 -13.65
N GLU A 86 -11.29 -14.41 -14.33
CA GLU A 86 -10.84 -14.20 -15.71
C GLU A 86 -9.34 -13.90 -15.83
N GLY A 87 -8.68 -13.52 -14.72
CA GLY A 87 -7.26 -13.17 -14.75
C GLY A 87 -6.79 -12.40 -13.54
N ILE A 88 -5.50 -12.15 -13.50
CA ILE A 88 -4.86 -11.33 -12.47
C ILE A 88 -4.66 -9.93 -13.04
N GLN A 89 -5.22 -8.93 -12.38
CA GLN A 89 -4.91 -7.53 -12.64
C GLN A 89 -3.90 -7.07 -11.61
N GLY A 90 -2.90 -6.32 -12.04
CA GLY A 90 -1.88 -5.86 -11.11
C GLY A 90 -1.37 -4.47 -11.42
N VAL A 91 -0.73 -3.89 -10.43
CA VAL A 91 -0.03 -2.62 -10.54
C VAL A 91 1.30 -2.68 -9.81
N VAL A 92 2.29 -1.99 -10.36
CA VAL A 92 3.49 -1.60 -9.61
C VAL A 92 3.36 -0.12 -9.32
N THR A 93 3.56 0.28 -8.07
CA THR A 93 3.52 1.69 -7.65
C THR A 93 4.82 2.09 -6.97
N ASP A 94 5.14 3.38 -7.00
CA ASP A 94 6.17 3.94 -6.14
C ASP A 94 5.67 4.15 -4.70
N CYS A 95 6.53 4.72 -3.83
CA CYS A 95 6.19 4.99 -2.44
C CYS A 95 5.18 6.13 -2.24
N GLU A 96 4.85 6.90 -3.29
CA GLU A 96 3.79 7.91 -3.30
C GLU A 96 2.49 7.38 -3.93
N ALA A 97 2.39 6.05 -4.12
CA ALA A 97 1.27 5.36 -4.76
C ALA A 97 1.01 5.79 -6.23
N GLN A 98 2.03 6.35 -6.92
CA GLN A 98 1.94 6.60 -8.36
C GLN A 98 2.11 5.28 -9.10
N ILE A 99 1.23 5.02 -10.05
CA ILE A 99 1.29 3.80 -10.86
C ILE A 99 2.46 3.91 -11.83
N LEU A 100 3.45 3.03 -11.66
CA LEU A 100 4.61 2.89 -12.54
C LEU A 100 4.31 1.93 -13.69
N LYS A 101 3.53 0.88 -13.41
CA LYS A 101 3.19 -0.16 -14.40
C LYS A 101 1.83 -0.78 -14.07
N ARG A 102 1.06 -1.09 -15.11
CA ARG A 102 -0.14 -1.93 -15.04
C ARG A 102 0.18 -3.31 -15.61
N ILE A 103 -0.39 -4.33 -15.01
CA ILE A 103 -0.17 -5.74 -15.35
C ILE A 103 -1.53 -6.36 -15.59
N SER A 104 -1.63 -7.20 -16.63
CA SER A 104 -2.81 -8.03 -16.87
C SER A 104 -2.31 -9.40 -17.29
N PHE A 105 -2.71 -10.42 -16.54
CA PHE A 105 -2.35 -11.81 -16.80
C PHE A 105 -3.63 -12.64 -16.90
N PRO A 106 -4.05 -13.08 -18.08
CA PRO A 106 -5.28 -13.84 -18.26
C PRO A 106 -5.12 -15.24 -17.63
N LEU A 107 -6.16 -15.68 -16.91
CA LEU A 107 -6.27 -17.07 -16.46
C LEU A 107 -7.09 -17.84 -17.50
N GLY A 108 -6.49 -18.85 -18.11
CA GLY A 108 -7.15 -19.67 -19.12
C GLY A 108 -6.27 -20.86 -19.50
N GLY A 109 -6.84 -21.80 -20.28
CA GLY A 109 -6.08 -22.92 -20.81
C GLY A 109 -5.58 -23.93 -19.75
N GLY A 110 -6.18 -23.96 -18.54
CA GLY A 110 -5.77 -24.86 -17.47
C GLY A 110 -4.62 -24.33 -16.61
N THR A 111 -4.24 -23.07 -16.74
CA THR A 111 -3.21 -22.47 -15.88
C THR A 111 -3.73 -22.37 -14.44
N ALA A 112 -3.04 -23.01 -13.51
CA ALA A 112 -3.37 -22.91 -12.09
C ALA A 112 -3.15 -21.48 -11.58
N PRO A 113 -4.12 -20.87 -10.88
CA PRO A 113 -4.02 -19.47 -10.44
C PRO A 113 -2.75 -19.19 -9.61
N LEU A 114 -2.36 -20.11 -8.74
CA LEU A 114 -1.12 -19.97 -7.97
C LEU A 114 0.12 -19.89 -8.86
N HIS A 115 0.21 -20.72 -9.90
CA HIS A 115 1.33 -20.69 -10.85
C HIS A 115 1.39 -19.33 -11.57
N ALA A 116 0.25 -18.82 -12.03
CA ALA A 116 0.16 -17.51 -12.67
C ALA A 116 0.64 -16.36 -11.75
N ILE A 117 0.25 -16.40 -10.49
CA ILE A 117 0.70 -15.43 -9.48
C ILE A 117 2.22 -15.48 -9.34
N MET A 118 2.78 -16.69 -9.20
CA MET A 118 4.23 -16.84 -8.99
C MET A 118 5.02 -16.45 -10.24
N GLU A 119 4.54 -16.77 -11.44
CA GLU A 119 5.15 -16.35 -12.71
C GLU A 119 5.18 -14.83 -12.84
N LEU A 120 4.05 -14.17 -12.56
CA LEU A 120 3.94 -12.73 -12.57
C LEU A 120 4.88 -12.08 -11.54
N LEU A 121 4.89 -12.57 -10.31
CA LEU A 121 5.76 -12.04 -9.25
C LEU A 121 7.24 -12.26 -9.56
N ASN A 122 7.62 -13.40 -10.14
CA ASN A 122 9.00 -13.64 -10.60
C ASN A 122 9.44 -12.57 -11.60
N ALA A 123 8.60 -12.27 -12.59
CA ALA A 123 8.90 -11.27 -13.60
C ALA A 123 9.02 -9.87 -12.99
N GLU A 124 8.06 -9.48 -12.15
CA GLU A 124 8.03 -8.12 -11.59
C GLU A 124 9.11 -7.88 -10.54
N ILE A 125 9.41 -8.85 -9.68
CA ILE A 125 10.47 -8.74 -8.67
C ILE A 125 11.86 -8.70 -9.34
N ALA A 126 12.05 -9.44 -10.43
CA ALA A 126 13.30 -9.40 -11.19
C ALA A 126 13.54 -8.04 -11.87
N HIS A 127 12.48 -7.35 -12.30
CA HIS A 127 12.57 -6.05 -12.97
C HIS A 127 12.64 -4.86 -12.02
N ASN A 128 12.06 -4.97 -10.83
CA ASN A 128 11.94 -3.86 -9.90
C ASN A 128 12.97 -3.96 -8.77
N LYS A 129 13.75 -2.89 -8.60
CA LYS A 129 14.67 -2.79 -7.46
C LYS A 129 13.87 -2.41 -6.21
N ASN A 130 14.16 -3.11 -5.10
CA ASN A 130 13.64 -2.79 -3.78
C ASN A 130 12.10 -2.83 -3.69
N VAL A 131 11.53 -4.02 -3.94
CA VAL A 131 10.10 -4.27 -3.68
C VAL A 131 9.88 -4.30 -2.16
N LEU A 132 9.11 -3.35 -1.65
CA LEU A 132 8.89 -3.14 -0.20
C LEU A 132 7.74 -3.97 0.33
N GLY A 133 6.78 -4.31 -0.52
CA GLY A 133 5.63 -5.10 -0.14
C GLY A 133 4.78 -5.51 -1.32
N ILE A 134 3.99 -6.55 -1.08
CA ILE A 134 3.02 -7.09 -2.03
C ILE A 134 1.64 -7.06 -1.37
N GLY A 135 0.67 -6.44 -2.04
CA GLY A 135 -0.73 -6.48 -1.65
C GLY A 135 -1.50 -7.43 -2.56
N VAL A 136 -2.32 -8.29 -1.99
CA VAL A 136 -3.17 -9.21 -2.77
C VAL A 136 -4.62 -8.99 -2.37
N GLY A 137 -5.43 -8.54 -3.31
CA GLY A 137 -6.88 -8.49 -3.23
C GLY A 137 -7.48 -9.78 -3.77
N ALA A 138 -8.23 -10.50 -2.97
CA ALA A 138 -8.90 -11.71 -3.39
C ALA A 138 -10.40 -11.65 -3.08
N ALA A 139 -11.22 -12.31 -3.91
CA ALA A 139 -12.61 -12.58 -3.59
C ALA A 139 -12.71 -13.83 -2.70
N GLY A 140 -13.87 -14.03 -2.08
CA GLY A 140 -14.16 -15.20 -1.25
C GLY A 140 -14.07 -14.93 0.25
N LYS A 141 -13.96 -15.99 1.03
CA LYS A 141 -13.89 -15.91 2.49
C LYS A 141 -12.44 -15.91 2.95
N LEU A 142 -12.05 -14.85 3.66
CA LEU A 142 -10.71 -14.67 4.22
C LEU A 142 -10.74 -14.78 5.74
N ASP A 143 -9.67 -15.32 6.31
CA ASP A 143 -9.31 -15.13 7.71
C ASP A 143 -8.29 -14.00 7.79
N TYR A 144 -8.70 -12.89 8.40
CA TYR A 144 -7.87 -11.68 8.46
C TYR A 144 -6.79 -11.74 9.55
N GLU A 145 -6.96 -12.57 10.57
CA GLU A 145 -5.97 -12.74 11.64
C GLU A 145 -4.83 -13.63 11.14
N GLU A 146 -5.17 -14.77 10.57
CA GLU A 146 -4.19 -15.71 10.01
C GLU A 146 -3.72 -15.33 8.60
N GLN A 147 -4.41 -14.38 7.94
CA GLN A 147 -4.08 -13.94 6.57
C GLN A 147 -4.10 -15.09 5.56
N ILE A 148 -5.16 -15.92 5.60
CA ILE A 148 -5.36 -17.05 4.70
C ILE A 148 -6.67 -16.91 3.91
N ILE A 149 -6.71 -17.53 2.72
CA ILE A 149 -7.94 -17.69 1.94
C ILE A 149 -8.62 -18.96 2.41
N VAL A 150 -9.70 -18.81 3.21
CA VAL A 150 -10.48 -19.92 3.72
C VAL A 150 -11.23 -20.62 2.60
N SER A 151 -11.81 -19.84 1.68
CA SER A 151 -12.52 -20.38 0.51
C SER A 151 -12.59 -19.35 -0.61
N ALA A 152 -12.18 -19.76 -1.80
CA ALA A 152 -12.38 -19.00 -3.05
C ALA A 152 -12.78 -20.00 -4.15
N PRO A 153 -14.09 -20.31 -4.26
CA PRO A 153 -14.61 -21.34 -5.17
C PRO A 153 -14.25 -21.11 -6.62
N GLU A 154 -14.15 -19.86 -7.05
CA GLU A 154 -13.78 -19.44 -8.41
C GLU A 154 -12.41 -19.96 -8.82
N PHE A 155 -11.53 -20.19 -7.85
CA PHE A 155 -10.18 -20.73 -8.04
C PHE A 155 -10.05 -22.19 -7.61
N GLY A 156 -11.13 -22.78 -7.08
CA GLY A 156 -11.10 -24.11 -6.46
C GLY A 156 -10.26 -24.14 -5.17
N TRP A 157 -10.11 -23.02 -4.49
CA TRP A 157 -9.25 -22.89 -3.32
C TRP A 157 -9.98 -23.09 -2.01
N GLN A 158 -9.35 -23.85 -1.11
CA GLN A 158 -9.74 -24.00 0.29
C GLN A 158 -8.48 -23.99 1.16
N PHE A 159 -8.50 -23.20 2.24
CA PHE A 159 -7.42 -23.06 3.22
C PHE A 159 -6.05 -22.80 2.57
N VAL A 160 -6.00 -21.82 1.63
CA VAL A 160 -4.77 -21.49 0.91
C VAL A 160 -3.98 -20.41 1.67
N HIS A 161 -2.76 -20.74 2.06
CA HIS A 161 -1.80 -19.87 2.74
C HIS A 161 -1.01 -19.02 1.74
N LEU A 162 -1.71 -18.26 0.89
CA LEU A 162 -1.11 -17.53 -0.22
C LEU A 162 -0.04 -16.53 0.24
N LYS A 163 -0.32 -15.79 1.33
CA LYS A 163 0.64 -14.87 1.93
C LYS A 163 1.95 -15.58 2.29
N GLU A 164 1.85 -16.67 3.02
CA GLU A 164 3.01 -17.45 3.48
C GLU A 164 3.83 -18.00 2.31
N ILE A 165 3.16 -18.49 1.27
CA ILE A 165 3.80 -18.98 0.04
C ILE A 165 4.64 -17.86 -0.61
N ILE A 166 4.05 -16.66 -0.76
CA ILE A 166 4.72 -15.51 -1.37
C ILE A 166 5.89 -15.04 -0.49
N GLU A 167 5.67 -14.87 0.82
CA GLU A 167 6.69 -14.39 1.75
C GLU A 167 7.88 -15.35 1.84
N ARG A 168 7.64 -16.66 1.83
CA ARG A 168 8.71 -17.67 1.82
C ARG A 168 9.53 -17.65 0.53
N GLN A 169 8.88 -17.43 -0.61
CA GLN A 169 9.54 -17.43 -1.90
C GLN A 169 10.38 -16.17 -2.13
N TYR A 170 9.87 -15.01 -1.77
CA TYR A 170 10.45 -13.72 -2.15
C TYR A 170 11.05 -12.93 -1.00
N MET A 171 10.83 -13.34 0.24
CA MET A 171 11.25 -12.61 1.44
C MET A 171 10.74 -11.16 1.47
N VAL A 172 9.55 -10.92 0.88
CA VAL A 172 8.88 -9.62 0.81
C VAL A 172 7.61 -9.69 1.63
N PHE A 173 7.39 -8.68 2.48
CA PHE A 173 6.16 -8.55 3.25
C PHE A 173 4.94 -8.58 2.34
N THR A 174 3.97 -9.44 2.66
CA THR A 174 2.74 -9.61 1.88
C THR A 174 1.52 -9.39 2.76
N HIS A 175 0.55 -8.65 2.25
CA HIS A 175 -0.75 -8.44 2.88
C HIS A 175 -1.87 -8.96 1.99
N LEU A 176 -2.76 -9.74 2.58
CA LEU A 176 -3.93 -10.28 1.92
C LEU A 176 -5.19 -9.58 2.44
N ASP A 177 -6.02 -9.08 1.55
CA ASP A 177 -7.32 -8.49 1.90
C ASP A 177 -8.38 -8.84 0.86
N HIS A 178 -9.63 -8.59 1.21
CA HIS A 178 -10.71 -8.68 0.24
C HIS A 178 -10.61 -7.49 -0.75
N GLN A 179 -10.78 -7.77 -2.05
CA GLN A 179 -10.66 -6.73 -3.09
C GLN A 179 -11.55 -5.50 -2.85
N ILE A 180 -12.75 -5.70 -2.28
CA ILE A 180 -13.66 -4.58 -1.95
C ILE A 180 -13.08 -3.74 -0.81
N ASN A 181 -12.51 -4.37 0.22
CA ASN A 181 -11.86 -3.65 1.32
C ASN A 181 -10.65 -2.84 0.83
N ALA A 182 -9.81 -3.45 -0.02
CA ALA A 182 -8.68 -2.76 -0.62
C ALA A 182 -9.12 -1.53 -1.43
N GLY A 183 -10.20 -1.65 -2.21
CA GLY A 183 -10.82 -0.53 -2.93
C GLY A 183 -11.34 0.55 -2.00
N ALA A 184 -12.07 0.18 -0.94
CA ALA A 184 -12.58 1.12 0.05
C ALA A 184 -11.43 1.86 0.76
N ILE A 185 -10.38 1.15 1.18
CA ILE A 185 -9.19 1.75 1.81
C ILE A 185 -8.53 2.77 0.86
N TYR A 186 -8.38 2.41 -0.43
CA TYR A 186 -7.81 3.32 -1.43
C TYR A 186 -8.64 4.60 -1.55
N GLU A 187 -9.97 4.50 -1.66
CA GLU A 187 -10.85 5.66 -1.77
C GLU A 187 -10.78 6.56 -0.53
N GLY A 188 -10.67 5.99 0.67
CA GLY A 188 -10.51 6.74 1.91
C GLY A 188 -9.15 7.42 2.05
N MET A 189 -8.09 6.85 1.49
CA MET A 189 -6.73 7.39 1.60
C MET A 189 -6.38 8.36 0.46
N MET A 190 -6.73 8.01 -0.77
CA MET A 190 -6.22 8.64 -1.99
C MET A 190 -7.33 9.06 -2.97
N GLY A 191 -8.54 8.53 -2.79
CA GLY A 191 -9.67 8.73 -3.69
C GLY A 191 -10.68 9.76 -3.23
N CYS A 192 -11.93 9.59 -3.63
CA CYS A 192 -13.02 10.57 -3.43
C CYS A 192 -13.53 10.63 -1.99
N ALA A 193 -13.29 9.61 -1.16
CA ALA A 193 -13.66 9.58 0.27
C ALA A 193 -12.55 10.14 1.18
N ARG A 194 -11.51 10.73 0.61
CA ARG A 194 -10.39 11.27 1.37
C ARG A 194 -10.82 12.39 2.31
N GLY A 195 -10.47 12.24 3.59
CA GLY A 195 -10.84 13.18 4.66
C GLY A 195 -12.21 12.90 5.30
N GLU A 196 -13.00 12.00 4.73
CA GLU A 196 -14.26 11.59 5.30
C GLU A 196 -14.03 10.60 6.45
N LYS A 197 -14.69 10.86 7.59
CA LYS A 197 -14.64 9.95 8.76
C LYS A 197 -15.50 8.69 8.57
N HIS A 198 -16.57 8.84 7.80
CA HIS A 198 -17.54 7.79 7.54
C HIS A 198 -17.94 7.84 6.07
N TYR A 199 -17.78 6.75 5.36
CA TYR A 199 -18.19 6.61 3.97
C TYR A 199 -18.64 5.18 3.70
N LEU A 200 -19.41 5.02 2.62
CA LEU A 200 -19.87 3.73 2.12
C LEU A 200 -19.24 3.50 0.75
N TYR A 201 -18.56 2.37 0.61
CA TYR A 201 -18.01 1.91 -0.66
C TYR A 201 -18.89 0.78 -1.22
N ILE A 202 -19.44 1.00 -2.39
CA ILE A 202 -20.27 0.02 -3.09
C ILE A 202 -19.55 -0.34 -4.39
N SER A 203 -19.32 -1.64 -4.58
CA SER A 203 -18.72 -2.18 -5.80
C SER A 203 -19.69 -3.17 -6.42
N GLU A 204 -19.95 -3.05 -7.71
CA GLU A 204 -20.68 -4.05 -8.46
C GLU A 204 -19.73 -5.18 -8.86
N ALA A 205 -20.04 -6.40 -8.40
CA ALA A 205 -19.28 -7.57 -8.82
C ALA A 205 -19.65 -7.87 -10.28
N PRO A 206 -18.68 -7.93 -11.21
CA PRO A 206 -18.98 -8.39 -12.55
C PRO A 206 -19.42 -9.85 -12.49
N GLY A 207 -20.70 -10.13 -12.79
CA GLY A 207 -21.20 -11.50 -12.97
C GLY A 207 -22.21 -12.02 -11.96
N GLY A 208 -22.87 -11.19 -11.17
CA GLY A 208 -24.09 -11.59 -10.48
C GLY A 208 -25.22 -11.86 -11.47
N LYS A 209 -25.34 -13.11 -11.96
CA LYS A 209 -26.56 -13.64 -12.56
C LYS A 209 -27.29 -14.45 -11.52
#